data_0452f4a385b3072f07087db1d2dead02
#
_entry.id   0452f4a385b3072f07087db1d2dead02
#
_cell.length_a   1.000
_cell.length_b   1.000
_cell.length_c   1.000
_cell.angle_alpha   90.00
_cell.angle_beta   90.00
_cell.angle_gamma   90.00
#
_symmetry.space_group_name_H-M   'P 1'
#
loop_
_entity.id
_entity.type
_entity.pdbx_description
1 polymer ?
#
loop_
_entity_poly.entity_id
_entity_poly.type
_entity_poly.pdbx_seq_one_letter_code
_entity_poly.pdbx_strand_id
1 'polypeptide(L)'
;MDKEQKAIKRIQMASEMSLHHYGKPLICTYSGGKDSDVMLELFIRSGIPFEVIHSHTTVDAPQTVRHVRNTFRNLEEKGIKCTVHMPEMSMWQLIAYKKFPPCRIQRYCCEYLKENTVKNRFVATGVRWEESNRRKNRQEIEPKSKQDSEKIMILSDNDKKRALIERCE
;
A
#
# COMPACT_ATOMS: atom_id res chain seq x y z
N MET A 1 -22.34 4.94 -11.42
CA MET A 1 -20.94 5.42 -11.37
C MET A 1 -20.06 4.24 -11.72
N ASP A 2 -19.19 4.41 -12.69
CA ASP A 2 -18.26 3.35 -13.13
C ASP A 2 -17.28 2.98 -12.01
N LYS A 3 -16.84 1.71 -12.00
CA LYS A 3 -15.89 1.18 -10.99
C LYS A 3 -14.58 1.96 -10.96
N GLU A 4 -14.10 2.39 -12.13
CA GLU A 4 -12.91 3.22 -12.27
C GLU A 4 -13.08 4.58 -11.57
N GLN A 5 -14.17 5.29 -11.86
CA GLN A 5 -14.44 6.58 -11.23
C GLN A 5 -14.60 6.48 -9.71
N LYS A 6 -15.20 5.38 -9.23
CA LYS A 6 -15.30 5.12 -7.79
C LYS A 6 -13.92 4.91 -7.16
N ALA A 7 -13.04 4.17 -7.82
CA ALA A 7 -11.66 3.96 -7.35
C ALA A 7 -10.84 5.25 -7.35
N ILE A 8 -10.94 6.07 -8.41
CA ILE A 8 -10.26 7.37 -8.49
C ILE A 8 -10.71 8.30 -7.36
N LYS A 9 -12.02 8.39 -7.09
CA LYS A 9 -12.53 9.20 -5.98
C LYS A 9 -12.00 8.75 -4.62
N ARG A 10 -11.88 7.44 -4.38
CA ARG A 10 -11.27 6.90 -3.15
C ARG A 10 -9.81 7.29 -3.02
N ILE A 11 -9.05 7.21 -4.12
CA ILE A 11 -7.64 7.60 -4.16
C ILE A 11 -7.49 9.09 -3.85
N GLN A 12 -8.32 9.95 -4.45
CA GLN A 12 -8.32 11.39 -4.21
C GLN A 12 -8.63 11.71 -2.73
N MET A 13 -9.65 11.08 -2.17
CA MET A 13 -10.02 11.22 -0.76
C MET A 13 -8.90 10.76 0.17
N ALA A 14 -8.28 9.61 -0.11
CA ALA A 14 -7.15 9.12 0.68
C ALA A 14 -5.92 10.04 0.59
N SER A 15 -5.71 10.69 -0.57
CA SER A 15 -4.65 11.69 -0.75
C SER A 15 -4.89 12.93 0.10
N GLU A 16 -6.12 13.46 0.12
CA GLU A 16 -6.50 14.60 0.98
C GLU A 16 -6.28 14.26 2.45
N MET A 17 -6.68 13.05 2.88
CA MET A 17 -6.42 12.57 4.23
C MET A 17 -4.91 12.51 4.54
N SER A 18 -4.10 11.99 3.62
CA SER A 18 -2.66 11.88 3.79
C SER A 18 -1.99 13.25 3.96
N LEU A 19 -2.37 14.20 3.12
CA LEU A 19 -1.85 15.57 3.18
C LEU A 19 -2.30 16.29 4.44
N HIS A 20 -3.55 16.13 4.84
CA HIS A 20 -4.09 16.76 6.05
C HIS A 20 -3.43 16.22 7.33
N HIS A 21 -3.19 14.89 7.42
CA HIS A 21 -2.68 14.26 8.65
C HIS A 21 -1.17 14.27 8.79
N TYR A 22 -0.49 13.99 7.68
CA TYR A 22 0.96 13.80 7.71
C TYR A 22 1.71 14.87 6.92
N GLY A 23 1.01 15.75 6.20
CA GLY A 23 1.63 16.74 5.31
C GLY A 23 2.44 16.08 4.19
N LYS A 24 2.14 14.82 3.85
CA LYS A 24 2.93 14.01 2.93
C LYS A 24 2.04 13.34 1.89
N PRO A 25 2.53 13.14 0.66
CA PRO A 25 1.78 12.47 -0.40
C PRO A 25 1.36 11.05 -0.02
N LEU A 26 0.26 10.56 -0.57
CA LEU A 26 -0.18 9.18 -0.43
C LEU A 26 0.85 8.22 -1.04
N ILE A 27 1.05 7.06 -0.42
CA ILE A 27 1.95 6.03 -0.92
C ILE A 27 1.18 4.97 -1.69
N CYS A 28 1.58 4.73 -2.94
CA CYS A 28 1.16 3.60 -3.74
C CYS A 28 2.14 2.44 -3.55
N THR A 29 1.70 1.30 -3.02
CA THR A 29 2.55 0.10 -2.95
C THR A 29 2.55 -0.62 -4.28
N TYR A 30 3.72 -0.93 -4.79
CA TYR A 30 3.89 -1.56 -6.09
C TYR A 30 4.63 -2.88 -5.97
N SER A 31 4.00 -3.98 -6.37
CA SER A 31 4.60 -5.32 -6.31
C SER A 31 5.11 -5.83 -7.66
N GLY A 32 4.84 -5.13 -8.76
CA GLY A 32 5.13 -5.59 -10.11
C GLY A 32 4.17 -6.66 -10.64
N GLY A 33 3.05 -6.88 -9.95
CA GLY A 33 1.97 -7.76 -10.42
C GLY A 33 0.83 -6.97 -11.05
N LYS A 34 0.01 -7.65 -11.87
CA LYS A 34 -1.09 -7.05 -12.63
C LYS A 34 -2.02 -6.12 -11.81
N ASP A 35 -2.33 -6.51 -10.58
CA ASP A 35 -3.23 -5.72 -9.74
C ASP A 35 -2.55 -4.43 -9.26
N SER A 36 -1.24 -4.47 -9.01
CA SER A 36 -0.46 -3.27 -8.69
C SER A 36 -0.24 -2.37 -9.90
N ASP A 37 -0.16 -2.93 -11.11
CA ASP A 37 -0.11 -2.14 -12.36
C ASP A 37 -1.41 -1.38 -12.57
N VAL A 38 -2.56 -2.03 -12.39
CA VAL A 38 -3.88 -1.37 -12.46
C VAL A 38 -4.00 -0.27 -11.40
N MET A 39 -3.59 -0.54 -10.16
CA MET A 39 -3.63 0.45 -9.10
C MET A 39 -2.74 1.66 -9.43
N LEU A 40 -1.52 1.43 -9.91
CA LEU A 40 -0.60 2.49 -10.32
C LEU A 40 -1.19 3.37 -11.44
N GLU A 41 -1.82 2.75 -12.44
CA GLU A 41 -2.50 3.47 -13.53
C GLU A 41 -3.64 4.36 -13.00
N LEU A 42 -4.43 3.85 -12.04
CA LEU A 42 -5.48 4.63 -11.39
C LEU A 42 -4.91 5.82 -10.61
N PHE A 43 -3.75 5.67 -9.96
CA PHE A 43 -3.04 6.77 -9.31
C PHE A 43 -2.60 7.84 -10.31
N ILE A 44 -2.05 7.45 -11.45
CA ILE A 44 -1.65 8.38 -12.52
C ILE A 44 -2.88 9.14 -13.04
N ARG A 45 -3.98 8.44 -13.32
CA ARG A 45 -5.23 9.05 -13.81
C ARG A 45 -5.92 9.95 -12.79
N SER A 46 -5.71 9.70 -11.51
CA SER A 46 -6.32 10.53 -10.44
C SER A 46 -5.75 11.93 -10.34
N GLY A 47 -4.55 12.17 -10.91
CA GLY A 47 -3.87 13.48 -10.93
C GLY A 47 -3.39 13.97 -9.56
N ILE A 48 -3.38 13.12 -8.53
CA ILE A 48 -2.93 13.48 -7.18
C ILE A 48 -1.41 13.39 -7.04
N PRO A 49 -0.80 14.11 -6.10
CA PRO A 49 0.60 13.86 -5.72
C PRO A 49 0.70 12.53 -4.97
N PHE A 50 1.62 11.65 -5.39
CA PHE A 50 1.87 10.37 -4.75
C PHE A 50 3.33 9.94 -4.86
N GLU A 51 3.72 9.01 -3.99
CA GLU A 51 5.01 8.32 -4.03
C GLU A 51 4.77 6.82 -4.27
N VAL A 52 5.71 6.14 -4.89
CA VAL A 52 5.63 4.71 -5.13
C VAL A 52 6.68 3.96 -4.31
N ILE A 53 6.26 2.89 -3.63
CA ILE A 53 7.18 2.04 -2.86
C ILE A 53 7.05 0.59 -3.31
N HIS A 54 8.20 -0.02 -3.61
CA HIS A 54 8.35 -1.45 -3.82
C HIS A 54 9.12 -2.09 -2.67
N SER A 55 8.56 -3.13 -2.04
CA SER A 55 9.24 -3.92 -1.02
C SER A 55 9.89 -5.13 -1.68
N HIS A 56 11.22 -5.11 -1.80
CA HIS A 56 11.98 -6.22 -2.36
C HIS A 56 12.04 -7.40 -1.40
N THR A 57 11.62 -8.59 -1.85
CA THR A 57 11.54 -9.77 -0.98
C THR A 57 12.78 -10.62 -0.99
N THR A 58 13.76 -10.31 -1.82
CA THR A 58 15.00 -11.07 -2.08
C THR A 58 14.82 -12.44 -2.74
N VAL A 59 13.57 -12.85 -2.99
CA VAL A 59 13.18 -14.07 -3.71
C VAL A 59 12.22 -13.77 -4.86
N ASP A 60 12.13 -12.51 -5.26
CA ASP A 60 11.32 -12.10 -6.41
C ASP A 60 11.89 -12.67 -7.71
N ALA A 61 11.00 -13.07 -8.62
CA ALA A 61 11.41 -13.57 -9.94
C ALA A 61 12.21 -12.48 -10.71
N PRO A 62 13.27 -12.83 -11.43
CA PRO A 62 14.06 -11.85 -12.19
C PRO A 62 13.25 -10.99 -13.15
N GLN A 63 12.21 -11.56 -13.74
CA GLN A 63 11.29 -10.85 -14.63
C GLN A 63 10.53 -9.75 -13.89
N THR A 64 10.04 -10.04 -12.68
CA THR A 64 9.35 -9.07 -11.82
C THR A 64 10.30 -7.93 -11.44
N VAL A 65 11.53 -8.25 -11.06
CA VAL A 65 12.54 -7.24 -10.71
C VAL A 65 12.83 -6.31 -11.89
N ARG A 66 12.98 -6.87 -13.11
CA ARG A 66 13.16 -6.07 -14.33
C ARG A 66 11.97 -5.18 -14.63
N HIS A 67 10.75 -5.73 -14.50
CA HIS A 67 9.52 -4.98 -14.71
C HIS A 67 9.43 -3.80 -13.74
N VAL A 68 9.64 -4.02 -12.44
CA VAL A 68 9.64 -2.97 -11.42
C VAL A 68 10.67 -1.88 -11.74
N ARG A 69 11.90 -2.27 -12.10
CA ARG A 69 12.96 -1.30 -12.45
C ARG A 69 12.60 -0.43 -13.65
N ASN A 70 12.05 -1.03 -14.70
CA ASN A 70 11.63 -0.29 -15.90
C ASN A 70 10.47 0.65 -15.58
N THR A 71 9.48 0.17 -14.82
CA THR A 71 8.35 0.99 -14.38
C THR A 71 8.82 2.18 -13.53
N PHE A 72 9.72 1.96 -12.58
CA PHE A 72 10.26 3.02 -11.73
C PHE A 72 11.04 4.07 -12.53
N ARG A 73 11.88 3.66 -13.47
CA ARG A 73 12.58 4.59 -14.35
C ARG A 73 11.60 5.51 -15.09
N ASN A 74 10.55 4.93 -15.70
CA ASN A 74 9.54 5.69 -16.41
C ASN A 74 8.75 6.65 -15.51
N LEU A 75 8.54 6.29 -14.23
CA LEU A 75 7.86 7.14 -13.25
C LEU A 75 8.77 8.28 -12.78
N GLU A 76 10.04 7.99 -12.53
CA GLU A 76 11.04 8.99 -12.13
C GLU A 76 11.26 10.03 -13.23
N GLU A 77 11.26 9.62 -14.50
CA GLU A 77 11.28 10.53 -15.66
C GLU A 77 10.06 11.48 -15.68
N LYS A 78 8.93 11.04 -15.11
CA LYS A 78 7.72 11.88 -14.91
C LYS A 78 7.73 12.69 -13.61
N GLY A 79 8.83 12.64 -12.85
CA GLY A 79 8.98 13.36 -11.58
C GLY A 79 8.28 12.70 -10.39
N ILE A 80 7.86 11.44 -10.51
CA ILE A 80 7.23 10.70 -9.42
C ILE A 80 8.33 10.02 -8.60
N LYS A 81 8.32 10.25 -7.29
CA LYS A 81 9.30 9.65 -6.38
C LYS A 81 9.06 8.16 -6.21
N CYS A 82 10.06 7.35 -6.55
CA CYS A 82 10.05 5.91 -6.40
C CYS A 82 11.07 5.47 -5.34
N THR A 83 10.71 4.51 -4.51
CA THR A 83 11.58 3.98 -3.46
C THR A 83 11.53 2.47 -3.45
N VAL A 84 12.70 1.83 -3.51
CA VAL A 84 12.83 0.39 -3.29
C VAL A 84 13.25 0.15 -1.85
N HIS A 85 12.40 -0.51 -1.08
CA HIS A 85 12.73 -0.93 0.28
C HIS A 85 13.45 -2.28 0.23
N MET A 86 14.68 -2.29 0.72
CA MET A 86 15.47 -3.50 0.89
C MET A 86 15.35 -3.97 2.34
N PRO A 87 14.97 -5.23 2.58
CA PRO A 87 14.86 -5.75 3.95
C PRO A 87 16.26 -5.92 4.58
N GLU A 88 16.33 -5.80 5.89
CA GLU A 88 17.58 -6.01 6.66
C GLU A 88 18.09 -7.45 6.53
N MET A 89 17.19 -8.42 6.45
CA MET A 89 17.50 -9.83 6.24
C MET A 89 16.88 -10.34 4.95
N SER A 90 17.64 -11.12 4.19
CA SER A 90 17.10 -11.86 3.05
C SER A 90 16.12 -12.94 3.52
N MET A 91 15.27 -13.44 2.60
CA MET A 91 14.36 -14.56 2.90
C MET A 91 15.13 -15.78 3.45
N TRP A 92 16.29 -16.08 2.90
CA TRP A 92 17.11 -17.22 3.33
C TRP A 92 17.67 -17.05 4.74
N GLN A 93 18.16 -15.86 5.06
CA GLN A 93 18.61 -15.52 6.41
C GLN A 93 17.45 -15.58 7.41
N LEU A 94 16.28 -15.11 6.99
CA LEU A 94 15.07 -15.13 7.81
C LEU A 94 14.59 -16.57 8.09
N ILE A 95 14.66 -17.48 7.11
CA ILE A 95 14.38 -18.90 7.30
C ILE A 95 15.37 -19.53 8.28
N ALA A 96 16.67 -19.26 8.12
CA ALA A 96 17.69 -19.75 9.03
C ALA A 96 17.48 -19.24 10.48
N TYR A 97 17.12 -17.96 10.62
CA TYR A 97 16.80 -17.36 11.92
C TYR A 97 15.56 -17.98 12.58
N LYS A 98 14.49 -18.18 11.80
CA LYS A 98 13.22 -18.78 12.29
C LYS A 98 13.29 -20.29 12.44
N LYS A 99 14.31 -20.95 11.86
CA LYS A 99 14.54 -22.42 11.86
C LYS A 99 13.47 -23.25 11.14
N PHE A 100 12.55 -22.62 10.40
CA PHE A 100 11.56 -23.29 9.56
C PHE A 100 11.11 -22.38 8.41
N PRO A 101 10.72 -22.94 7.26
CA PRO A 101 10.21 -22.15 6.14
C PRO A 101 8.84 -21.53 6.46
N PRO A 102 8.49 -20.36 5.85
CA PRO A 102 7.17 -19.77 6.04
C PRO A 102 6.08 -20.68 5.49
N CYS A 103 4.97 -20.76 6.21
CA CYS A 103 3.80 -21.54 5.81
C CYS A 103 2.53 -20.68 5.83
N ARG A 104 1.39 -21.25 5.39
CA ARG A 104 0.11 -20.53 5.37
C ARG A 104 -0.35 -20.02 6.73
N ILE A 105 -0.03 -20.73 7.79
CA ILE A 105 -0.40 -20.37 9.16
C ILE A 105 0.57 -19.32 9.72
N GLN A 106 1.87 -19.51 9.51
CA GLN A 106 2.93 -18.64 10.01
C GLN A 106 3.58 -17.87 8.85
N ARG A 107 3.01 -16.71 8.53
CA ARG A 107 3.41 -15.86 7.41
C ARG A 107 4.38 -14.77 7.83
N TYR A 108 5.38 -15.09 8.64
CA TYR A 108 6.37 -14.14 9.13
C TYR A 108 7.12 -13.41 8.00
N CYS A 109 7.25 -14.02 6.82
CA CYS A 109 7.84 -13.37 5.66
C CYS A 109 7.09 -12.12 5.21
N CYS A 110 5.75 -12.10 5.32
CA CYS A 110 4.96 -10.92 4.98
C CYS A 110 5.24 -9.78 5.96
N GLU A 111 5.28 -10.08 7.23
CA GLU A 111 5.54 -9.11 8.30
C GLU A 111 6.94 -8.48 8.17
N TYR A 112 7.98 -9.32 8.02
CA TYR A 112 9.37 -8.85 7.97
C TYR A 112 9.76 -8.19 6.64
N LEU A 113 9.26 -8.70 5.52
CA LEU A 113 9.71 -8.25 4.20
C LEU A 113 8.78 -7.22 3.55
N LYS A 114 7.51 -7.11 3.98
CA LYS A 114 6.52 -6.27 3.30
C LYS A 114 5.80 -5.29 4.22
N GLU A 115 5.41 -5.69 5.43
CA GLU A 115 4.43 -4.93 6.21
C GLU A 115 5.02 -3.79 7.06
N ASN A 116 6.30 -3.83 7.39
CA ASN A 116 6.96 -2.84 8.27
C ASN A 116 7.77 -1.77 7.52
N THR A 117 7.53 -1.63 6.23
CA THR A 117 8.32 -0.73 5.37
C THR A 117 8.02 0.75 5.57
N VAL A 118 6.82 1.10 5.99
CA VAL A 118 6.39 2.50 6.09
C VAL A 118 5.70 2.76 7.42
N LYS A 119 6.22 3.76 8.15
CA LYS A 119 5.62 4.23 9.42
C LYS A 119 5.07 5.65 9.25
N ASN A 120 3.98 5.95 9.94
CA ASN A 120 3.36 7.29 9.98
C ASN A 120 3.04 7.88 8.58
N ARG A 121 2.45 7.06 7.71
CA ARG A 121 2.02 7.43 6.36
C ARG A 121 0.74 6.70 5.97
N PHE A 122 -0.06 7.32 5.14
CA PHE A 122 -1.13 6.61 4.43
C PHE A 122 -0.55 5.79 3.28
N VAL A 123 -1.00 4.54 3.19
CA VAL A 123 -0.49 3.57 2.21
C VAL A 123 -1.67 2.91 1.51
N ALA A 124 -1.72 3.02 0.19
CA ALA A 124 -2.68 2.30 -0.62
C ALA A 124 -2.11 0.93 -1.03
N THR A 125 -2.93 -0.10 -0.88
CA THR A 125 -2.59 -1.48 -1.25
C THR A 125 -3.60 -2.06 -2.22
N GLY A 126 -3.13 -2.71 -3.28
CA GLY A 126 -3.97 -3.39 -4.28
C GLY A 126 -4.47 -4.75 -3.78
N VAL A 127 -5.32 -4.75 -2.77
CA VAL A 127 -5.90 -5.97 -2.20
C VAL A 127 -7.30 -6.20 -2.76
N ARG A 128 -7.57 -7.42 -3.27
CA ARG A 128 -8.91 -7.81 -3.72
C ARG A 128 -9.63 -8.59 -2.62
N TRP A 129 -10.89 -8.25 -2.39
CA TRP A 129 -11.73 -8.92 -1.39
C TRP A 129 -11.94 -10.41 -1.71
N GLU A 130 -11.93 -10.78 -2.99
CA GLU A 130 -12.18 -12.15 -3.46
C GLU A 130 -11.02 -13.11 -3.20
N GLU A 131 -9.83 -12.62 -2.84
CA GLU A 131 -8.64 -13.46 -2.70
C GLU A 131 -8.65 -14.35 -1.45
N SER A 132 -9.38 -14.00 -0.41
CA SER A 132 -9.55 -14.84 0.79
C SER A 132 -10.66 -14.34 1.70
N ASN A 133 -11.24 -15.24 2.50
CA ASN A 133 -12.27 -14.90 3.50
C ASN A 133 -11.79 -13.83 4.51
N ARG A 134 -10.50 -13.82 4.84
CA ARG A 134 -9.90 -12.79 5.72
C ARG A 134 -9.89 -11.42 5.08
N ARG A 135 -9.80 -11.35 3.74
CA ARG A 135 -9.77 -10.08 2.99
C ARG A 135 -11.17 -9.54 2.69
N LYS A 136 -12.20 -10.40 2.67
CA LYS A 136 -13.61 -10.00 2.48
C LYS A 136 -14.10 -9.03 3.56
N ASN A 137 -13.57 -9.18 4.78
CA ASN A 137 -13.96 -8.36 5.93
C ASN A 137 -13.09 -7.13 6.13
N ARG A 138 -12.19 -6.81 5.18
CA ARG A 138 -11.39 -5.60 5.25
C ARG A 138 -12.20 -4.39 4.86
N GLN A 139 -12.05 -3.34 5.66
CA GLN A 139 -12.59 -2.02 5.37
C GLN A 139 -11.75 -1.33 4.28
N GLU A 140 -12.31 -0.33 3.64
CA GLU A 140 -11.61 0.47 2.62
C GLU A 140 -10.44 1.26 3.22
N ILE A 141 -10.56 1.67 4.49
CA ILE A 141 -9.51 2.32 5.26
C ILE A 141 -9.38 1.62 6.60
N GLU A 142 -8.18 1.11 6.88
CA GLU A 142 -7.89 0.41 8.13
C GLU A 142 -6.71 1.06 8.86
N PRO A 143 -6.84 1.34 10.16
CA PRO A 143 -5.71 1.75 10.98
C PRO A 143 -4.78 0.56 11.22
N LYS A 144 -3.47 0.80 11.21
CA LYS A 144 -2.47 -0.24 11.46
C LYS A 144 -2.07 -0.35 12.94
N SER A 145 -2.28 0.68 13.72
CA SER A 145 -1.93 0.73 15.14
C SER A 145 -3.06 1.32 15.98
N LYS A 146 -3.00 1.14 17.32
CA LYS A 146 -3.93 1.80 18.25
C LYS A 146 -3.86 3.33 18.14
N GLN A 147 -2.67 3.90 17.95
CA GLN A 147 -2.50 5.34 17.76
C GLN A 147 -3.14 5.83 16.45
N ASP A 148 -3.10 5.02 15.39
CA ASP A 148 -3.78 5.36 14.14
C ASP A 148 -5.29 5.26 14.29
N SER A 149 -5.80 4.31 15.08
CA SER A 149 -7.22 4.21 15.42
C SER A 149 -7.72 5.43 16.17
N GLU A 150 -6.97 5.91 17.17
CA GLU A 150 -7.30 7.11 17.92
C GLU A 150 -7.32 8.35 17.02
N LYS A 151 -6.35 8.49 16.14
CA LYS A 151 -6.32 9.58 15.15
C LYS A 151 -7.50 9.53 14.19
N ILE A 152 -7.89 8.36 13.74
CA ILE A 152 -9.05 8.18 12.86
C ILE A 152 -10.35 8.49 13.63
N MET A 153 -10.47 8.11 14.90
CA MET A 153 -11.61 8.45 15.74
C MET A 153 -11.71 9.97 15.97
N ILE A 154 -10.61 10.65 16.29
CA ILE A 154 -10.56 12.11 16.40
C ILE A 154 -11.01 12.78 15.09
N LEU A 155 -10.71 12.16 13.97
CA LEU A 155 -11.18 12.59 12.66
C LEU A 155 -12.68 12.38 12.45
N SER A 156 -13.25 11.33 13.03
CA SER A 156 -14.67 11.03 12.93
C SER A 156 -15.56 11.98 13.72
N ASP A 157 -15.02 12.62 14.73
CA ASP A 157 -15.76 13.58 15.57
C ASP A 157 -16.00 14.93 14.90
N ASN A 158 -15.34 15.21 13.79
CA ASN A 158 -15.61 16.36 12.94
C ASN A 158 -16.52 15.97 11.76
N ASP A 159 -17.62 16.69 11.53
CA ASP A 159 -18.62 16.34 10.50
C ASP A 159 -18.06 16.09 9.10
N LYS A 160 -17.02 16.82 8.70
CA LYS A 160 -16.29 16.59 7.43
C LYS A 160 -15.56 15.26 7.39
N LYS A 161 -15.21 14.73 8.55
CA LYS A 161 -14.41 13.51 8.73
C LYS A 161 -15.31 12.31 8.92
N ARG A 162 -16.47 12.49 9.51
CA ARG A 162 -17.56 11.53 9.53
C ARG A 162 -18.00 11.17 8.11
N ALA A 163 -18.22 12.19 7.28
CA ALA A 163 -18.55 12.01 5.86
C ALA A 163 -17.42 11.28 5.09
N LEU A 164 -16.20 11.33 5.55
CA LEU A 164 -15.07 10.62 4.98
C LEU A 164 -15.07 9.13 5.34
N ILE A 165 -15.39 8.81 6.59
CA ILE A 165 -15.53 7.43 7.07
C ILE A 165 -16.79 6.79 6.49
N GLU A 166 -17.93 7.48 6.50
CA GLU A 166 -19.18 7.02 5.90
C GLU A 166 -19.10 6.80 4.38
N ARG A 167 -18.19 7.47 3.68
CA ARG A 167 -17.92 7.21 2.25
C ARG A 167 -17.01 6.03 2.01
N CYS A 168 -16.42 5.50 3.06
CA CYS A 168 -15.58 4.31 3.03
C CYS A 168 -16.38 3.03 3.33
N GLU A 169 -17.63 3.13 3.80
CA GLU A 169 -18.62 2.06 3.87
C GLU A 169 -19.31 1.87 2.51
#